data_db63855d0eb0bd1c8f7c980e7744fa86
#
_entry.id   db63855d0eb0bd1c8f7c980e7744fa86
#
_cell.length_a   1.000
_cell.length_b   1.000
_cell.length_c   1.000
_cell.angle_alpha   90.00
_cell.angle_beta   90.00
_cell.angle_gamma   90.00
#
_symmetry.space_group_name_H-M   'P 1'
#
loop_
_entity.id
_entity.type
_entity.pdbx_description
1 polymer ?
#
loop_
_entity_poly.entity_id
_entity_poly.type
_entity_poly.pdbx_seq_one_letter_code
_entity_poly.pdbx_strand_id
1 'polypeptide(L)'
;MQSKNNGYRNIKSLTQRKFVYIKAEELLNLCHLLFDNQSRLSFPEKKSGESSFYYYVQEGVTLDDFYDSQQKLISGYLKAHNIIGYDVSNRIYFKNITLINLYKIIWDAGYCSLIEFSDLLLQIVHEEVINGNLRYGNTLFSEQESDYISYIMDDKKFNNGLAIRNKMTHGSFAKKSAKEHKDYYLELLMVLMLYTVRINEELDYQDK
;
A
#
# COMPACT_ATOMS: atom_id res chain seq x y z
N MET A 1 -13.56 13.29 -19.89
CA MET A 1 -12.25 13.72 -19.41
C MET A 1 -11.21 12.78 -19.98
N GLN A 2 -10.37 13.22 -20.90
CA GLN A 2 -9.25 12.42 -21.39
C GLN A 2 -8.24 12.29 -20.25
N SER A 3 -7.96 11.05 -19.81
CA SER A 3 -6.89 10.77 -18.85
C SER A 3 -5.59 11.31 -19.44
N LYS A 4 -5.02 12.33 -18.83
CA LYS A 4 -3.67 12.80 -19.18
C LYS A 4 -2.74 11.58 -19.10
N ASN A 5 -2.22 11.18 -20.25
CA ASN A 5 -1.44 9.96 -20.41
C ASN A 5 -0.14 10.09 -19.60
N ASN A 6 -0.10 9.49 -18.42
CA ASN A 6 1.09 9.48 -17.56
C ASN A 6 2.05 8.44 -18.15
N GLY A 7 3.06 8.90 -18.90
CA GLY A 7 3.99 8.05 -19.63
C GLY A 7 4.64 6.96 -18.78
N TYR A 8 4.90 7.24 -17.49
CA TYR A 8 5.54 6.27 -16.58
C TYR A 8 4.60 5.12 -16.18
N ARG A 9 3.27 5.35 -16.16
CA ARG A 9 2.26 4.32 -15.87
C ARG A 9 2.04 3.33 -17.01
N ASN A 10 2.53 3.63 -18.20
CA ASN A 10 2.31 2.80 -19.39
C ASN A 10 3.47 1.87 -19.72
N ILE A 11 4.58 1.95 -18.99
CA ILE A 11 5.68 1.01 -19.16
C ILE A 11 5.22 -0.35 -18.64
N LYS A 12 5.06 -1.32 -19.56
CA LYS A 12 4.62 -2.66 -19.21
C LYS A 12 5.75 -3.44 -18.55
N SER A 13 5.40 -4.24 -17.56
CA SER A 13 6.25 -5.28 -17.03
C SER A 13 6.28 -6.47 -18.00
N LEU A 14 7.38 -7.16 -18.03
CA LEU A 14 7.50 -8.48 -18.67
C LEU A 14 6.68 -9.53 -17.89
N THR A 15 6.50 -9.29 -16.59
CA THR A 15 5.72 -10.13 -15.68
C THR A 15 4.25 -9.70 -15.68
N GLN A 16 3.35 -10.60 -16.06
CA GLN A 16 1.93 -10.28 -16.20
C GLN A 16 1.22 -9.94 -14.88
N ARG A 17 1.73 -10.39 -13.75
CA ARG A 17 1.12 -10.24 -12.42
C ARG A 17 2.18 -9.78 -11.43
N LYS A 18 2.70 -8.58 -11.63
CA LYS A 18 3.80 -8.06 -10.82
C LYS A 18 3.35 -7.49 -9.48
N PHE A 19 2.25 -6.75 -9.49
CA PHE A 19 1.73 -6.05 -8.32
C PHE A 19 0.30 -6.45 -8.03
N VAL A 20 -0.10 -6.26 -6.79
CA VAL A 20 -1.49 -6.37 -6.35
C VAL A 20 -1.91 -5.13 -5.56
N TYR A 21 -3.17 -4.72 -5.73
CA TYR A 21 -3.78 -3.53 -5.14
C TYR A 21 -5.15 -3.86 -4.57
N ILE A 22 -5.60 -3.11 -3.57
CA ILE A 22 -7.00 -3.13 -3.14
C ILE A 22 -7.87 -2.59 -4.28
N LYS A 23 -9.00 -3.28 -4.55
CA LYS A 23 -9.98 -2.88 -5.56
C LYS A 23 -11.34 -2.56 -4.95
N ALA A 24 -11.81 -3.40 -4.03
CA ALA A 24 -13.14 -3.25 -3.44
C ALA A 24 -13.15 -2.15 -2.37
N GLU A 25 -14.17 -1.31 -2.38
CA GLU A 25 -14.38 -0.27 -1.36
C GLU A 25 -14.66 -0.90 0.01
N GLU A 26 -15.37 -2.02 0.04
CA GLU A 26 -15.65 -2.78 1.26
C GLU A 26 -14.37 -3.27 1.94
N LEU A 27 -13.40 -3.76 1.14
CA LEU A 27 -12.10 -4.15 1.67
C LEU A 27 -11.31 -2.93 2.15
N LEU A 28 -11.37 -1.81 1.44
CA LEU A 28 -10.74 -0.56 1.88
C LEU A 28 -11.29 -0.11 3.23
N ASN A 29 -12.61 -0.15 3.40
CA ASN A 29 -13.28 0.17 4.67
C ASN A 29 -12.89 -0.80 5.78
N LEU A 30 -12.75 -2.10 5.49
CA LEU A 30 -12.23 -3.07 6.45
C LEU A 30 -10.78 -2.73 6.86
N CYS A 31 -9.92 -2.38 5.91
CA CYS A 31 -8.55 -1.96 6.20
C CYS A 31 -8.50 -0.72 7.10
N HIS A 32 -9.38 0.28 6.87
CA HIS A 32 -9.52 1.42 7.77
C HIS A 32 -9.89 0.99 9.19
N LEU A 33 -10.83 0.06 9.35
CA LEU A 33 -11.21 -0.43 10.69
C LEU A 33 -10.06 -1.14 11.41
N LEU A 34 -9.24 -1.90 10.67
CA LEU A 34 -8.19 -2.73 11.26
C LEU A 34 -6.87 -1.99 11.47
N PHE A 35 -6.48 -1.12 10.53
CA PHE A 35 -5.12 -0.62 10.43
C PHE A 35 -4.97 0.88 10.70
N ASP A 36 -6.04 1.67 10.60
CA ASP A 36 -6.01 3.09 10.90
C ASP A 36 -6.01 3.31 12.41
N ASN A 37 -5.04 4.09 12.91
CA ASN A 37 -4.95 4.46 14.33
C ASN A 37 -6.04 5.44 14.78
N GLN A 38 -6.80 6.01 13.84
CA GLN A 38 -7.96 6.85 14.12
C GLN A 38 -9.28 6.06 14.06
N SER A 39 -9.23 4.76 13.74
CA SER A 39 -10.43 3.94 13.73
C SER A 39 -11.02 3.81 15.13
N ARG A 40 -12.34 3.60 15.21
CA ARG A 40 -13.01 3.48 16.51
C ARG A 40 -12.51 2.31 17.36
N LEU A 41 -12.02 1.25 16.73
CA LEU A 41 -11.43 0.10 17.41
C LEU A 41 -10.00 0.35 17.93
N SER A 42 -9.39 1.47 17.57
CA SER A 42 -8.04 1.86 17.98
C SER A 42 -7.99 2.56 19.34
N PHE A 43 -9.11 2.61 20.07
CA PHE A 43 -9.22 3.24 21.39
C PHE A 43 -9.83 2.30 22.44
N PRO A 44 -9.20 1.15 22.76
CA PRO A 44 -9.64 0.31 23.86
C PRO A 44 -9.36 1.02 25.19
N GLU A 45 -10.25 0.92 26.17
CA GLU A 45 -10.19 1.75 27.39
C GLU A 45 -9.00 1.45 28.29
N LYS A 46 -8.56 0.18 28.32
CA LYS A 46 -7.48 -0.28 29.21
C LYS A 46 -6.09 -0.17 28.60
N LYS A 47 -5.95 0.25 27.34
CA LYS A 47 -4.66 0.36 26.69
C LYS A 47 -4.38 1.81 26.36
N SER A 48 -3.30 2.34 26.92
CA SER A 48 -2.79 3.67 26.60
C SER A 48 -1.79 3.57 25.45
N GLY A 49 -2.04 4.29 24.37
CA GLY A 49 -1.13 4.39 23.22
C GLY A 49 -1.91 4.64 21.92
N GLU A 50 -1.26 5.29 20.99
CA GLU A 50 -1.79 5.46 19.63
C GLU A 50 -1.37 4.27 18.77
N SER A 51 -2.20 3.23 18.72
CA SER A 51 -1.96 2.05 17.90
C SER A 51 -3.23 1.63 17.17
N SER A 52 -3.09 0.85 16.10
CA SER A 52 -4.26 0.36 15.38
C SER A 52 -4.83 -0.90 16.04
N PHE A 53 -6.09 -1.23 15.71
CA PHE A 53 -6.74 -2.44 16.20
C PHE A 53 -5.93 -3.72 15.89
N TYR A 54 -5.28 -3.76 14.73
CA TYR A 54 -4.41 -4.86 14.33
C TYR A 54 -3.32 -5.15 15.37
N TYR A 55 -2.62 -4.15 15.86
CA TYR A 55 -1.58 -4.33 16.88
C TYR A 55 -2.16 -4.68 18.24
N TYR A 56 -3.30 -4.10 18.62
CA TYR A 56 -3.97 -4.46 19.89
C TYR A 56 -4.42 -5.92 19.91
N VAL A 57 -4.86 -6.47 18.77
CA VAL A 57 -5.17 -7.91 18.67
C VAL A 57 -3.91 -8.76 18.88
N GLN A 58 -2.77 -8.36 18.33
CA GLN A 58 -1.50 -9.07 18.56
C GLN A 58 -1.05 -8.98 20.02
N GLU A 59 -1.28 -7.87 20.69
CA GLU A 59 -0.99 -7.67 22.11
C GLU A 59 -1.99 -8.35 23.04
N GLY A 60 -3.03 -8.97 22.50
CA GLY A 60 -4.01 -9.76 23.27
C GLY A 60 -5.14 -8.93 23.85
N VAL A 61 -5.68 -7.96 23.10
CA VAL A 61 -6.91 -7.25 23.48
C VAL A 61 -8.07 -8.20 23.64
N THR A 62 -8.92 -7.93 24.62
CA THR A 62 -10.14 -8.69 24.90
C THR A 62 -11.38 -7.90 24.54
N LEU A 63 -12.51 -8.59 24.39
CA LEU A 63 -13.81 -7.93 24.14
C LEU A 63 -14.19 -6.99 25.30
N ASP A 64 -13.74 -7.30 26.52
CA ASP A 64 -14.03 -6.53 27.73
C ASP A 64 -13.24 -5.21 27.80
N ASP A 65 -12.21 -5.03 26.95
CA ASP A 65 -11.48 -3.78 26.81
C ASP A 65 -12.27 -2.74 25.98
N PHE A 66 -13.40 -3.12 25.36
CA PHE A 66 -14.26 -2.24 24.59
C PHE A 66 -15.57 -1.97 25.35
N TYR A 67 -15.75 -0.74 25.83
CA TYR A 67 -16.95 -0.34 26.58
C TYR A 67 -18.01 0.32 25.70
N ASP A 68 -17.58 1.04 24.65
CA ASP A 68 -18.50 1.71 23.74
C ASP A 68 -19.37 0.68 23.00
N SER A 69 -20.67 0.92 23.01
CA SER A 69 -21.66 0.07 22.32
C SER A 69 -21.37 -0.04 20.82
N GLN A 70 -20.82 1.00 20.20
CA GLN A 70 -20.45 0.98 18.79
C GLN A 70 -19.20 0.14 18.53
N GLN A 71 -18.18 0.18 19.41
CA GLN A 71 -17.03 -0.71 19.31
C GLN A 71 -17.44 -2.18 19.39
N LYS A 72 -18.35 -2.52 20.31
CA LYS A 72 -18.91 -3.88 20.43
C LYS A 72 -19.70 -4.29 19.19
N LEU A 73 -20.47 -3.38 18.62
CA LEU A 73 -21.21 -3.63 17.39
C LEU A 73 -20.28 -3.89 16.19
N ILE A 74 -19.22 -3.08 16.03
CA ILE A 74 -18.20 -3.27 14.99
C ILE A 74 -17.45 -4.60 15.21
N SER A 75 -17.06 -4.92 16.43
CA SER A 75 -16.42 -6.18 16.77
C SER A 75 -17.34 -7.38 16.48
N GLY A 76 -18.64 -7.27 16.77
CA GLY A 76 -19.66 -8.25 16.40
C GLY A 76 -19.79 -8.43 14.88
N TYR A 77 -19.77 -7.34 14.12
CA TYR A 77 -19.75 -7.36 12.67
C TYR A 77 -18.51 -8.10 12.12
N LEU A 78 -17.29 -7.78 12.61
CA LEU A 78 -16.07 -8.45 12.20
C LEU A 78 -16.10 -9.96 12.50
N LYS A 79 -16.70 -10.35 13.65
CA LYS A 79 -16.91 -11.76 14.00
C LYS A 79 -17.87 -12.46 13.05
N ALA A 80 -19.01 -11.84 12.74
CA ALA A 80 -20.02 -12.38 11.85
C ALA A 80 -19.48 -12.61 10.43
N HIS A 81 -18.53 -11.75 9.98
CA HIS A 81 -17.86 -11.86 8.68
C HIS A 81 -16.57 -12.71 8.72
N ASN A 82 -16.35 -13.48 9.79
CA ASN A 82 -15.20 -14.38 9.93
C ASN A 82 -13.81 -13.69 9.89
N ILE A 83 -13.73 -12.40 10.16
CA ILE A 83 -12.46 -11.66 10.24
C ILE A 83 -11.76 -11.97 11.56
N ILE A 84 -12.51 -11.91 12.67
CA ILE A 84 -12.00 -12.19 14.01
C ILE A 84 -12.76 -13.35 14.67
N GLY A 85 -12.13 -13.92 15.70
CA GLY A 85 -12.73 -14.86 16.65
C GLY A 85 -12.44 -14.43 18.08
N TYR A 86 -13.10 -15.08 19.05
CA TYR A 86 -12.83 -14.95 20.48
C TYR A 86 -12.45 -16.29 21.04
N ASP A 87 -11.45 -16.34 21.90
CA ASP A 87 -11.12 -17.53 22.66
C ASP A 87 -11.97 -17.63 23.96
N VAL A 88 -11.68 -18.63 24.78
CA VAL A 88 -12.38 -18.87 26.05
C VAL A 88 -12.21 -17.76 27.08
N SER A 89 -11.23 -16.90 26.91
CA SER A 89 -10.93 -15.74 27.75
C SER A 89 -11.41 -14.43 27.13
N ASN A 90 -12.30 -14.48 26.12
CA ASN A 90 -12.72 -13.35 25.32
C ASN A 90 -11.58 -12.58 24.60
N ARG A 91 -10.40 -13.17 24.50
CA ARG A 91 -9.30 -12.57 23.74
C ARG A 91 -9.62 -12.63 22.27
N ILE A 92 -9.40 -11.52 21.58
CA ILE A 92 -9.67 -11.38 20.15
C ILE A 92 -8.47 -11.94 19.37
N TYR A 93 -8.76 -12.68 18.29
CA TYR A 93 -7.73 -13.15 17.34
C TYR A 93 -8.25 -13.06 15.90
N PHE A 94 -7.34 -12.90 14.94
CA PHE A 94 -7.68 -12.97 13.51
C PHE A 94 -7.83 -14.42 13.07
N LYS A 95 -8.93 -14.75 12.39
CA LYS A 95 -9.17 -16.12 11.91
C LYS A 95 -8.25 -16.52 10.77
N ASN A 96 -7.86 -15.58 9.91
CA ASN A 96 -6.88 -15.79 8.84
C ASN A 96 -5.81 -14.69 8.92
N ILE A 97 -4.82 -14.91 9.77
CA ILE A 97 -3.74 -13.93 9.98
C ILE A 97 -2.90 -13.71 8.71
N THR A 98 -2.73 -14.72 7.85
CA THR A 98 -1.98 -14.60 6.60
C THR A 98 -2.65 -13.61 5.66
N LEU A 99 -3.97 -13.71 5.49
CA LEU A 99 -4.75 -12.79 4.67
C LEU A 99 -4.75 -11.38 5.26
N ILE A 100 -4.90 -11.24 6.57
CA ILE A 100 -4.85 -9.94 7.24
C ILE A 100 -3.48 -9.28 7.09
N ASN A 101 -2.39 -10.04 7.18
CA ASN A 101 -1.04 -9.54 6.95
C ASN A 101 -0.83 -9.09 5.49
N LEU A 102 -1.37 -9.82 4.51
CA LEU A 102 -1.37 -9.40 3.13
C LEU A 102 -2.09 -8.05 2.95
N TYR A 103 -3.27 -7.90 3.52
CA TYR A 103 -4.02 -6.63 3.49
C TYR A 103 -3.25 -5.50 4.18
N LYS A 104 -2.56 -5.79 5.31
CA LYS A 104 -1.74 -4.81 6.01
C LYS A 104 -0.59 -4.29 5.15
N ILE A 105 0.13 -5.20 4.46
CA ILE A 105 1.22 -4.81 3.55
C ILE A 105 0.68 -3.90 2.43
N ILE A 106 -0.45 -4.28 1.82
CA ILE A 106 -1.05 -3.46 0.75
C ILE A 106 -1.55 -2.13 1.29
N TRP A 107 -2.11 -2.10 2.50
CA TRP A 107 -2.57 -0.88 3.15
C TRP A 107 -1.41 0.10 3.39
N ASP A 108 -0.31 -0.37 3.94
CA ASP A 108 0.84 0.47 4.31
C ASP A 108 1.57 1.05 3.09
N ALA A 109 1.76 0.23 2.05
CA ALA A 109 2.52 0.62 0.86
C ALA A 109 1.65 1.09 -0.31
N GLY A 110 0.32 0.87 -0.24
CA GLY A 110 -0.61 1.07 -1.34
C GLY A 110 -0.59 -0.05 -2.39
N TYR A 111 0.35 -0.99 -2.29
CA TYR A 111 0.49 -2.16 -3.17
C TYR A 111 1.32 -3.25 -2.49
N CYS A 112 1.35 -4.44 -3.10
CA CYS A 112 2.32 -5.47 -2.78
C CYS A 112 2.94 -6.04 -4.05
N SER A 113 4.27 -6.29 -4.04
CA SER A 113 4.97 -7.00 -5.11
C SER A 113 4.78 -8.50 -4.93
N LEU A 114 4.51 -9.22 -6.02
CA LEU A 114 4.26 -10.67 -6.01
C LEU A 114 5.51 -11.50 -6.36
N ILE A 115 6.62 -10.85 -6.70
CA ILE A 115 7.83 -11.50 -7.24
C ILE A 115 8.42 -12.54 -6.27
N GLU A 116 8.35 -12.26 -4.97
CA GLU A 116 8.92 -13.08 -3.89
C GLU A 116 7.88 -14.00 -3.20
N PHE A 117 6.64 -14.02 -3.71
CA PHE A 117 5.58 -14.79 -3.05
C PHE A 117 5.71 -16.29 -3.33
N SER A 118 5.47 -17.09 -2.28
CA SER A 118 5.30 -18.53 -2.41
C SER A 118 4.00 -18.86 -3.14
N ASP A 119 3.93 -20.07 -3.71
CA ASP A 119 2.72 -20.54 -4.43
C ASP A 119 1.46 -20.44 -3.57
N LEU A 120 1.56 -20.70 -2.27
CA LEU A 120 0.43 -20.56 -1.34
C LEU A 120 -0.06 -19.12 -1.24
N LEU A 121 0.83 -18.15 -1.12
CA LEU A 121 0.46 -16.74 -1.08
C LEU A 121 -0.10 -16.26 -2.42
N LEU A 122 0.47 -16.73 -3.53
CA LEU A 122 -0.05 -16.43 -4.87
C LEU A 122 -1.47 -16.98 -5.06
N GLN A 123 -1.78 -18.16 -4.51
CA GLN A 123 -3.13 -18.73 -4.54
C GLN A 123 -4.10 -17.85 -3.73
N ILE A 124 -3.73 -17.42 -2.51
CA ILE A 124 -4.56 -16.51 -1.69
C ILE A 124 -4.84 -15.20 -2.46
N VAL A 125 -3.81 -14.60 -3.05
CA VAL A 125 -3.99 -13.39 -3.88
C VAL A 125 -4.92 -13.65 -5.05
N HIS A 126 -4.79 -14.79 -5.72
CA HIS A 126 -5.64 -15.14 -6.87
C HIS A 126 -7.10 -15.30 -6.47
N GLU A 127 -7.39 -15.96 -5.36
CA GLU A 127 -8.73 -16.08 -4.79
C GLU A 127 -9.34 -14.70 -4.48
N GLU A 128 -8.56 -13.81 -3.87
CA GLU A 128 -9.00 -12.44 -3.57
C GLU A 128 -9.24 -11.59 -4.82
N VAL A 129 -8.51 -11.84 -5.90
CA VAL A 129 -8.77 -11.18 -7.19
C VAL A 129 -10.03 -11.72 -7.84
N ILE A 130 -10.29 -13.03 -7.78
CA ILE A 130 -11.54 -13.65 -8.26
C ILE A 130 -12.74 -13.11 -7.49
N ASN A 131 -12.62 -12.97 -6.15
CA ASN A 131 -13.64 -12.41 -5.28
C ASN A 131 -13.88 -10.91 -5.53
N GLY A 132 -13.03 -10.25 -6.32
CA GLY A 132 -13.13 -8.84 -6.65
C GLY A 132 -12.54 -7.89 -5.60
N ASN A 133 -11.97 -8.40 -4.53
CA ASN A 133 -11.36 -7.63 -3.43
C ASN A 133 -10.05 -6.96 -3.87
N LEU A 134 -9.23 -7.68 -4.64
CA LEU A 134 -7.95 -7.22 -5.14
C LEU A 134 -7.94 -7.10 -6.67
N ARG A 135 -6.93 -6.44 -7.22
CA ARG A 135 -6.63 -6.40 -8.66
C ARG A 135 -5.14 -6.52 -8.92
N TYR A 136 -4.78 -7.14 -10.02
CA TYR A 136 -3.39 -7.18 -10.48
C TYR A 136 -2.96 -5.87 -11.16
N GLY A 137 -1.66 -5.59 -11.09
CA GLY A 137 -0.94 -4.64 -11.91
C GLY A 137 0.19 -5.32 -12.69
N ASN A 138 0.38 -4.87 -13.93
CA ASN A 138 1.36 -5.43 -14.88
C ASN A 138 2.26 -4.34 -15.48
N THR A 139 2.60 -3.33 -14.70
CA THR A 139 3.49 -2.25 -15.10
C THR A 139 4.87 -2.42 -14.48
N LEU A 140 5.91 -1.84 -15.08
CA LEU A 140 7.27 -1.88 -14.55
C LEU A 140 7.33 -1.30 -13.14
N PHE A 141 6.66 -0.17 -12.94
CA PHE A 141 6.52 0.52 -11.66
C PHE A 141 5.12 0.32 -11.08
N SER A 142 5.02 0.31 -9.75
CA SER A 142 3.73 0.44 -9.08
C SER A 142 3.09 1.80 -9.38
N GLU A 143 1.80 1.97 -9.04
CA GLU A 143 1.11 3.25 -9.21
C GLU A 143 1.76 4.34 -8.36
N GLN A 144 2.15 4.03 -7.12
CA GLN A 144 2.81 4.92 -6.19
C GLN A 144 4.20 5.35 -6.69
N GLU A 145 4.98 4.42 -7.21
CA GLU A 145 6.29 4.72 -7.79
C GLU A 145 6.18 5.57 -9.06
N SER A 146 5.20 5.26 -9.91
CA SER A 146 4.92 6.07 -11.10
C SER A 146 4.49 7.50 -10.73
N ASP A 147 3.76 7.67 -9.64
CA ASP A 147 3.36 8.95 -9.10
C ASP A 147 4.55 9.71 -8.53
N TYR A 148 5.43 9.03 -7.79
CA TYR A 148 6.68 9.61 -7.29
C TYR A 148 7.57 10.09 -8.45
N ILE A 149 7.79 9.25 -9.47
CA ILE A 149 8.56 9.64 -10.66
C ILE A 149 7.94 10.87 -11.34
N SER A 150 6.61 10.89 -11.50
CA SER A 150 5.91 12.03 -12.10
C SER A 150 6.04 13.29 -11.26
N TYR A 151 5.95 13.20 -9.94
CA TYR A 151 6.16 14.32 -9.02
C TYR A 151 7.56 14.94 -9.17
N ILE A 152 8.60 14.10 -9.30
CA ILE A 152 9.98 14.55 -9.47
C ILE A 152 10.22 15.14 -10.87
N MET A 153 9.76 14.44 -11.90
CA MET A 153 10.20 14.69 -13.28
C MET A 153 9.36 15.73 -14.03
N ASP A 154 8.04 15.75 -13.81
CA ASP A 154 7.14 16.61 -14.59
C ASP A 154 5.99 17.20 -13.74
N ASP A 155 5.22 18.11 -14.34
CA ASP A 155 4.08 18.79 -13.71
C ASP A 155 2.72 18.31 -14.26
N LYS A 156 2.70 17.16 -14.95
CA LYS A 156 1.46 16.69 -15.62
C LYS A 156 0.39 16.24 -14.65
N LYS A 157 0.80 15.59 -13.58
CA LYS A 157 -0.11 15.05 -12.55
C LYS A 157 -0.19 15.95 -11.32
N PHE A 158 0.94 16.50 -10.90
CA PHE A 158 1.09 17.25 -9.65
C PHE A 158 1.47 18.69 -9.93
N ASN A 159 0.58 19.66 -9.61
CA ASN A 159 0.84 21.08 -9.80
C ASN A 159 1.96 21.62 -8.90
N ASN A 160 2.23 20.93 -7.79
CA ASN A 160 3.29 21.25 -6.82
C ASN A 160 4.52 20.34 -6.96
N GLY A 161 4.61 19.56 -8.03
CA GLY A 161 5.75 18.68 -8.30
C GLY A 161 7.05 19.44 -8.51
N LEU A 162 8.17 18.76 -8.33
CA LEU A 162 9.50 19.36 -8.55
C LEU A 162 9.74 19.70 -10.02
N ALA A 163 9.14 18.94 -10.95
CA ALA A 163 9.18 19.13 -12.39
C ALA A 163 10.63 19.40 -12.92
N ILE A 164 11.59 18.62 -12.43
CA ILE A 164 13.04 18.84 -12.69
C ILE A 164 13.33 18.83 -14.19
N ARG A 165 12.77 17.86 -14.93
CA ARG A 165 12.93 17.78 -16.38
C ARG A 165 12.48 19.06 -17.07
N ASN A 166 11.31 19.61 -16.70
CA ASN A 166 10.79 20.81 -17.31
C ASN A 166 11.68 22.01 -17.00
N LYS A 167 12.17 22.14 -15.76
CA LYS A 167 13.11 23.20 -15.35
C LYS A 167 14.45 23.12 -16.12
N MET A 168 14.97 21.92 -16.32
CA MET A 168 16.22 21.73 -17.10
C MET A 168 16.01 22.10 -18.55
N THR A 169 14.90 21.69 -19.18
CA THR A 169 14.62 21.93 -20.60
C THR A 169 14.38 23.41 -20.88
N HIS A 170 13.74 24.15 -19.98
CA HIS A 170 13.39 25.55 -20.17
C HIS A 170 14.41 26.55 -19.59
N GLY A 171 15.60 26.11 -19.22
CA GLY A 171 16.74 26.96 -18.81
C GLY A 171 16.58 27.63 -17.45
N SER A 172 15.51 27.36 -16.70
CA SER A 172 15.32 27.90 -15.34
C SER A 172 16.27 27.27 -14.32
N PHE A 173 16.89 26.17 -14.67
CA PHE A 173 17.83 25.42 -13.83
C PHE A 173 19.16 26.18 -13.60
N ALA A 174 19.65 26.90 -14.60
CA ALA A 174 20.94 27.62 -14.52
C ALA A 174 20.96 28.76 -13.48
N LYS A 175 19.79 29.19 -12.99
CA LYS A 175 19.67 30.28 -11.98
C LYS A 175 19.62 29.77 -10.55
N LYS A 176 19.80 28.46 -10.31
CA LYS A 176 19.68 27.82 -9.00
C LYS A 176 20.99 27.90 -8.23
N SER A 177 20.89 27.88 -6.90
CA SER A 177 22.04 27.80 -5.99
C SER A 177 22.72 26.43 -6.06
N ALA A 178 23.99 26.35 -5.61
CA ALA A 178 24.70 25.08 -5.52
C ALA A 178 23.96 24.03 -4.62
N LYS A 179 23.27 24.50 -3.57
CA LYS A 179 22.46 23.64 -2.71
C LYS A 179 21.28 23.04 -3.45
N GLU A 180 20.51 23.86 -4.18
CA GLU A 180 19.38 23.40 -4.98
C GLU A 180 19.82 22.43 -6.08
N HIS A 181 20.96 22.64 -6.71
CA HIS A 181 21.53 21.69 -7.68
C HIS A 181 21.85 20.34 -7.04
N LYS A 182 22.40 20.33 -5.82
CA LYS A 182 22.69 19.11 -5.08
C LYS A 182 21.39 18.38 -4.73
N ASP A 183 20.37 19.10 -4.27
CA ASP A 183 19.07 18.50 -3.90
C ASP A 183 18.42 17.86 -5.14
N TYR A 184 18.37 18.54 -6.28
CA TYR A 184 17.86 17.96 -7.53
C TYR A 184 18.68 16.77 -8.03
N TYR A 185 20.00 16.79 -7.85
CA TYR A 185 20.84 15.65 -8.19
C TYR A 185 20.49 14.42 -7.36
N LEU A 186 20.28 14.59 -6.06
CA LEU A 186 19.87 13.48 -5.17
C LEU A 186 18.52 12.90 -5.57
N GLU A 187 17.54 13.75 -5.89
CA GLU A 187 16.22 13.31 -6.36
C GLU A 187 16.31 12.51 -7.68
N LEU A 188 17.11 12.99 -8.64
CA LEU A 188 17.35 12.28 -9.90
C LEU A 188 18.06 10.94 -9.67
N LEU A 189 19.00 10.89 -8.73
CA LEU A 189 19.68 9.66 -8.35
C LEU A 189 18.72 8.63 -7.76
N MET A 190 17.79 9.07 -6.90
CA MET A 190 16.73 8.19 -6.37
C MET A 190 15.84 7.62 -7.47
N VAL A 191 15.44 8.44 -8.44
CA VAL A 191 14.68 7.97 -9.60
C VAL A 191 15.48 6.96 -10.42
N LEU A 192 16.77 7.22 -10.67
CA LEU A 192 17.66 6.29 -11.40
C LEU A 192 17.82 4.96 -10.66
N MET A 193 17.99 4.99 -9.34
CA MET A 193 18.06 3.79 -8.51
C MET A 193 16.76 2.97 -8.60
N LEU A 194 15.61 3.63 -8.55
CA LEU A 194 14.31 2.96 -8.69
C LEU A 194 14.19 2.27 -10.06
N TYR A 195 14.59 2.93 -11.15
CA TYR A 195 14.61 2.31 -12.48
C TYR A 195 15.53 1.08 -12.50
N THR A 196 16.73 1.20 -11.94
CA THR A 196 17.73 0.12 -11.91
C THR A 196 17.18 -1.10 -11.16
N VAL A 197 16.59 -0.89 -9.97
CA VAL A 197 16.01 -1.98 -9.17
C VAL A 197 14.89 -2.66 -9.95
N ARG A 198 13.94 -1.90 -10.50
CA ARG A 198 12.78 -2.48 -11.20
C ARG A 198 13.14 -3.18 -12.51
N ILE A 199 14.17 -2.70 -13.24
CA ILE A 199 14.68 -3.38 -14.44
C ILE A 199 15.38 -4.68 -14.04
N ASN A 200 16.21 -4.68 -13.00
CA ASN A 200 16.89 -5.89 -12.55
C ASN A 200 15.89 -6.95 -12.08
N GLU A 201 14.85 -6.58 -11.33
CA GLU A 201 13.76 -7.51 -10.96
C GLU A 201 13.11 -8.16 -12.19
N GLU A 202 12.91 -7.41 -13.30
CA GLU A 202 12.34 -7.96 -14.52
C GLU A 202 13.26 -9.00 -15.16
N LEU A 203 14.57 -8.75 -15.16
CA LEU A 203 15.58 -9.65 -15.74
C LEU A 203 15.73 -10.92 -14.89
N ASP A 204 15.86 -10.77 -13.57
CA ASP A 204 16.00 -11.89 -12.64
C ASP A 204 14.77 -12.83 -12.65
N TYR A 205 13.59 -12.30 -12.97
CA TYR A 205 12.36 -13.09 -13.03
C TYR A 205 12.24 -13.91 -14.33
N GLN A 206 12.93 -13.48 -15.41
CA GLN A 206 12.93 -14.23 -16.67
C GLN A 206 13.85 -15.45 -16.65
N ASP A 207 14.83 -15.47 -15.73
CA ASP A 207 15.80 -16.55 -15.59
C ASP A 207 15.32 -17.69 -14.65
N LYS A 208 14.10 -17.57 -14.09
CA LYS A 208 13.44 -18.58 -13.25
C LYS A 208 12.33 -19.29 -14.02
#